data_9f02838d72cbd8028265b38313357efd
#
_entry.id   9f02838d72cbd8028265b38313357efd
#
_cell.length_a   1.000
_cell.length_b   1.000
_cell.length_c   1.000
_cell.angle_alpha   90.00
_cell.angle_beta   90.00
_cell.angle_gamma   90.00
#
_symmetry.space_group_name_H-M   'P 1'
#
loop_
_entity.id
_entity.type
_entity.pdbx_description
1 polymer ?
#
loop_
_entity_poly.entity_id
_entity_poly.type
_entity_poly.pdbx_seq_one_letter_code
_entity_poly.pdbx_strand_id
1 'polypeptide(L)'
;SQKKFTELEELQQNTKNLLDSTTVKLNTCDDEKEAAMATLKSIQEQNKFLTSNNQDLINNIGNLTTLSQKGAENLEMSLESMKEKDVRIQRMQDAVTKKDSVTLALVTSLKGVLGDMSDEDIEINVEKGVVYVSISDKLLFRSGSYTVTSRAKEVLGKVAAVVNNKPELEFMVEGHSDNVPIKSDGIVDNWDLSVKRATAVVRILEKDFGVAPARMTAAGRSY
;
A
#
# COMPACT_ATOMS: atom_id res chain seq x y z
N SER A 1 -89.82 -38.66 -78.24
CA SER A 1 -90.03 -37.87 -77.03
C SER A 1 -89.38 -38.44 -75.80
N GLN A 2 -89.49 -39.73 -75.54
CA GLN A 2 -88.98 -40.45 -74.34
C GLN A 2 -87.43 -40.47 -74.31
N LYS A 3 -86.77 -40.71 -75.40
CA LYS A 3 -85.28 -40.77 -75.53
C LYS A 3 -84.59 -39.38 -75.19
N LYS A 4 -85.20 -38.28 -75.58
CA LYS A 4 -84.67 -36.94 -75.19
C LYS A 4 -84.83 -36.61 -73.70
N PHE A 5 -85.86 -37.22 -73.07
CA PHE A 5 -86.09 -37.00 -71.66
C PHE A 5 -85.07 -37.75 -70.82
N THR A 6 -84.76 -39.03 -71.17
CA THR A 6 -83.74 -39.78 -70.52
C THR A 6 -82.33 -39.24 -70.70
N GLU A 7 -82.01 -38.67 -71.89
CA GLU A 7 -80.74 -37.99 -72.13
C GLU A 7 -80.62 -36.74 -71.28
N LEU A 8 -81.74 -36.02 -71.06
CA LEU A 8 -81.79 -34.82 -70.25
C LEU A 8 -81.66 -35.14 -68.76
N GLU A 9 -82.24 -36.25 -68.28
CA GLU A 9 -82.08 -36.72 -66.90
C GLU A 9 -80.63 -37.19 -66.62
N GLU A 10 -80.01 -37.91 -67.56
CA GLU A 10 -78.62 -38.27 -67.46
C GLU A 10 -77.65 -37.08 -67.40
N LEU A 11 -77.93 -36.07 -68.30
CA LEU A 11 -77.18 -34.85 -68.29
C LEU A 11 -77.31 -34.04 -66.95
N GLN A 12 -78.57 -33.97 -66.48
CA GLN A 12 -78.85 -33.36 -65.18
C GLN A 12 -78.12 -34.04 -64.01
N GLN A 13 -78.18 -35.35 -64.01
CA GLN A 13 -77.48 -36.15 -62.96
C GLN A 13 -75.94 -36.03 -63.02
N ASN A 14 -75.38 -36.01 -64.26
CA ASN A 14 -73.96 -35.82 -64.46
C ASN A 14 -73.49 -34.39 -64.04
N THR A 15 -74.33 -33.38 -64.37
CA THR A 15 -74.06 -31.98 -63.97
C THR A 15 -74.10 -31.86 -62.43
N LYS A 16 -75.08 -32.50 -61.78
CA LYS A 16 -75.20 -32.53 -60.32
C LYS A 16 -73.95 -33.19 -59.66
N ASN A 17 -73.59 -34.34 -60.19
CA ASN A 17 -72.42 -35.10 -59.69
C ASN A 17 -71.14 -34.25 -59.88
N LEU A 18 -70.99 -33.53 -60.97
CA LEU A 18 -69.86 -32.63 -61.24
C LEU A 18 -69.88 -31.44 -60.28
N LEU A 19 -71.05 -30.89 -60.01
CA LEU A 19 -71.27 -29.77 -59.08
C LEU A 19 -70.87 -30.23 -57.65
N ASP A 20 -71.35 -31.36 -57.19
CA ASP A 20 -71.05 -31.90 -55.88
C ASP A 20 -69.55 -32.17 -55.75
N SER A 21 -68.89 -32.77 -56.76
CA SER A 21 -67.43 -33.03 -56.76
C SER A 21 -66.64 -31.71 -56.75
N THR A 22 -67.05 -30.68 -57.49
CA THR A 22 -66.36 -29.38 -57.49
C THR A 22 -66.57 -28.64 -56.19
N THR A 23 -67.73 -28.76 -55.54
CA THR A 23 -68.02 -28.15 -54.24
C THR A 23 -67.16 -28.79 -53.17
N VAL A 24 -67.01 -30.10 -53.18
CA VAL A 24 -66.08 -30.81 -52.23
C VAL A 24 -64.61 -30.36 -52.43
N LYS A 25 -64.17 -30.28 -53.69
CA LYS A 25 -62.85 -29.79 -54.01
C LYS A 25 -62.61 -28.34 -53.57
N LEU A 26 -63.58 -27.49 -53.73
CA LEU A 26 -63.53 -26.12 -53.31
C LEU A 26 -63.39 -26.02 -51.78
N ASN A 27 -64.27 -26.71 -51.06
CA ASN A 27 -64.20 -26.73 -49.60
C ASN A 27 -62.84 -27.28 -49.10
N THR A 28 -62.31 -28.38 -49.68
CA THR A 28 -61.01 -28.88 -49.37
C THR A 28 -59.89 -27.83 -49.60
N CYS A 29 -59.96 -27.14 -50.72
CA CYS A 29 -59.01 -26.08 -51.07
C CYS A 29 -59.08 -24.86 -50.08
N ASP A 30 -60.31 -24.49 -49.67
CA ASP A 30 -60.47 -23.45 -48.65
C ASP A 30 -59.96 -23.84 -47.28
N ASP A 31 -60.18 -25.11 -46.84
CA ASP A 31 -59.62 -25.67 -45.61
C ASP A 31 -58.10 -25.68 -45.65
N GLU A 32 -57.49 -26.15 -46.76
CA GLU A 32 -56.02 -26.12 -46.96
C GLU A 32 -55.47 -24.72 -46.95
N LYS A 33 -56.15 -23.76 -47.53
CA LYS A 33 -55.76 -22.34 -47.54
C LYS A 33 -55.81 -21.75 -46.12
N GLU A 34 -56.84 -22.02 -45.35
CA GLU A 34 -56.93 -21.57 -43.95
C GLU A 34 -55.79 -22.15 -43.09
N ALA A 35 -55.52 -23.44 -43.22
CA ALA A 35 -54.42 -24.10 -42.55
C ALA A 35 -53.05 -23.53 -42.92
N ALA A 36 -52.85 -23.25 -44.23
CA ALA A 36 -51.61 -22.61 -44.70
C ALA A 36 -51.45 -21.16 -44.18
N MET A 37 -52.55 -20.42 -44.12
CA MET A 37 -52.56 -19.05 -43.54
C MET A 37 -52.24 -19.05 -42.04
N ALA A 38 -52.83 -19.99 -41.30
CA ALA A 38 -52.51 -20.15 -39.84
C ALA A 38 -51.04 -20.49 -39.62
N THR A 39 -50.50 -21.42 -40.44
CA THR A 39 -49.10 -21.79 -40.41
C THR A 39 -48.18 -20.61 -40.75
N LEU A 40 -48.49 -19.86 -41.78
CA LEU A 40 -47.75 -18.65 -42.17
C LEU A 40 -47.71 -17.60 -41.06
N LYS A 41 -48.86 -17.37 -40.43
CA LYS A 41 -48.93 -16.45 -39.27
C LYS A 41 -48.07 -16.93 -38.11
N SER A 42 -48.10 -18.18 -37.76
CA SER A 42 -47.24 -18.75 -36.71
C SER A 42 -45.73 -18.61 -37.02
N ILE A 43 -45.33 -18.89 -38.26
CA ILE A 43 -43.95 -18.72 -38.71
C ILE A 43 -43.53 -17.24 -38.67
N GLN A 44 -44.41 -16.32 -39.04
CA GLN A 44 -44.14 -14.89 -38.96
C GLN A 44 -43.92 -14.44 -37.49
N GLU A 45 -44.75 -14.91 -36.57
CA GLU A 45 -44.61 -14.59 -35.14
C GLU A 45 -43.29 -15.18 -34.57
N GLN A 46 -42.96 -16.43 -34.93
CA GLN A 46 -41.70 -17.04 -34.54
C GLN A 46 -40.48 -16.30 -35.10
N ASN A 47 -40.52 -15.89 -36.37
CA ASN A 47 -39.45 -15.10 -36.97
C ASN A 47 -39.23 -13.76 -36.26
N LYS A 48 -40.35 -13.07 -35.94
CA LYS A 48 -40.28 -11.82 -35.18
C LYS A 48 -39.66 -12.02 -33.81
N PHE A 49 -40.07 -13.06 -33.11
CA PHE A 49 -39.49 -13.42 -31.80
C PHE A 49 -37.98 -13.76 -31.88
N LEU A 50 -37.58 -14.59 -32.86
CA LEU A 50 -36.18 -14.92 -33.08
C LEU A 50 -35.32 -13.72 -33.44
N THR A 51 -35.86 -12.80 -34.25
CA THR A 51 -35.17 -11.55 -34.61
C THR A 51 -34.95 -10.66 -33.39
N SER A 52 -35.95 -10.53 -32.52
CA SER A 52 -35.82 -9.79 -31.26
C SER A 52 -34.79 -10.41 -30.35
N ASN A 53 -34.83 -11.73 -30.12
CA ASN A 53 -33.87 -12.44 -29.30
C ASN A 53 -32.43 -12.32 -29.83
N ASN A 54 -32.26 -12.41 -31.16
CA ASN A 54 -30.96 -12.22 -31.76
C ASN A 54 -30.40 -10.81 -31.51
N GLN A 55 -31.25 -9.79 -31.61
CA GLN A 55 -30.83 -8.43 -31.29
C GLN A 55 -30.43 -8.25 -29.84
N ASP A 56 -31.19 -8.85 -28.91
CA ASP A 56 -30.84 -8.81 -27.47
C ASP A 56 -29.54 -9.54 -27.19
N LEU A 57 -29.30 -10.69 -27.84
CA LEU A 57 -28.04 -11.41 -27.73
C LEU A 57 -26.85 -10.61 -28.24
N ILE A 58 -27.00 -9.92 -29.38
CA ILE A 58 -25.98 -9.05 -29.95
C ILE A 58 -25.64 -7.90 -28.98
N ASN A 59 -26.66 -7.27 -28.40
CA ASN A 59 -26.50 -6.21 -27.42
C ASN A 59 -25.77 -6.72 -26.15
N ASN A 60 -26.14 -7.90 -25.66
CA ASN A 60 -25.49 -8.52 -24.50
C ASN A 60 -24.03 -8.86 -24.76
N ILE A 61 -23.71 -9.41 -25.95
CA ILE A 61 -22.30 -9.67 -26.35
C ILE A 61 -21.50 -8.35 -26.40
N GLY A 62 -22.08 -7.29 -26.96
CA GLY A 62 -21.47 -5.96 -26.98
C GLY A 62 -21.15 -5.43 -25.57
N ASN A 63 -22.10 -5.56 -24.67
CA ASN A 63 -21.93 -5.16 -23.26
C ASN A 63 -20.84 -6.00 -22.55
N LEU A 64 -20.84 -7.32 -22.75
CA LEU A 64 -19.82 -8.22 -22.19
C LEU A 64 -18.42 -7.92 -22.74
N THR A 65 -18.31 -7.61 -24.02
CA THR A 65 -17.03 -7.21 -24.65
C THR A 65 -16.50 -5.93 -24.01
N THR A 66 -17.36 -4.93 -23.86
CA THR A 66 -16.99 -3.65 -23.22
C THR A 66 -16.55 -3.85 -21.75
N LEU A 67 -17.29 -4.69 -21.02
CA LEU A 67 -16.96 -5.02 -19.63
C LEU A 67 -15.63 -5.75 -19.52
N SER A 68 -15.38 -6.71 -20.42
CA SER A 68 -14.12 -7.47 -20.47
C SER A 68 -12.94 -6.54 -20.79
N GLN A 69 -13.10 -5.61 -21.72
CA GLN A 69 -12.06 -4.64 -22.04
C GLN A 69 -11.73 -3.73 -20.83
N LYS A 70 -12.75 -3.16 -20.18
CA LYS A 70 -12.57 -2.37 -18.96
C LYS A 70 -11.92 -3.18 -17.82
N GLY A 71 -12.30 -4.45 -17.73
CA GLY A 71 -11.67 -5.38 -16.77
C GLY A 71 -10.18 -5.58 -17.04
N ALA A 72 -9.79 -5.74 -18.30
CA ALA A 72 -8.39 -5.86 -18.70
C ALA A 72 -7.58 -4.57 -18.43
N GLU A 73 -8.13 -3.41 -18.76
CA GLU A 73 -7.51 -2.10 -18.46
C GLU A 73 -7.32 -1.89 -16.95
N ASN A 74 -8.33 -2.22 -16.13
CA ASN A 74 -8.21 -2.12 -14.67
C ASN A 74 -7.16 -3.08 -14.10
N LEU A 75 -7.05 -4.28 -14.68
CA LEU A 75 -6.03 -5.25 -14.27
C LEU A 75 -4.62 -4.75 -14.61
N GLU A 76 -4.43 -4.18 -15.80
CA GLU A 76 -3.15 -3.60 -16.21
C GLU A 76 -2.72 -2.45 -15.28
N MET A 77 -3.62 -1.51 -14.99
CA MET A 77 -3.36 -0.42 -14.03
C MET A 77 -3.05 -0.96 -12.62
N SER A 78 -3.74 -2.02 -12.19
CA SER A 78 -3.47 -2.65 -10.89
C SER A 78 -2.10 -3.30 -10.85
N LEU A 79 -1.69 -3.98 -11.91
CA LEU A 79 -0.36 -4.60 -12.02
C LEU A 79 0.76 -3.56 -12.03
N GLU A 80 0.57 -2.44 -12.72
CA GLU A 80 1.53 -1.34 -12.73
C GLU A 80 1.68 -0.72 -11.33
N SER A 81 0.56 -0.44 -10.66
CA SER A 81 0.56 0.03 -9.26
C SER A 81 1.23 -0.94 -8.30
N MET A 82 1.05 -2.25 -8.50
CA MET A 82 1.74 -3.27 -7.69
C MET A 82 3.25 -3.23 -7.92
N LYS A 83 3.73 -3.12 -9.16
CA LYS A 83 5.16 -3.00 -9.47
C LYS A 83 5.78 -1.76 -8.81
N GLU A 84 5.10 -0.62 -8.86
CA GLU A 84 5.58 0.59 -8.19
C GLU A 84 5.69 0.41 -6.67
N LYS A 85 4.69 -0.24 -6.07
CA LYS A 85 4.71 -0.55 -4.63
C LYS A 85 5.84 -1.51 -4.26
N ASP A 86 6.10 -2.53 -5.06
CA ASP A 86 7.19 -3.48 -4.83
C ASP A 86 8.55 -2.79 -4.86
N VAL A 87 8.80 -1.93 -5.85
CA VAL A 87 10.03 -1.12 -5.93
C VAL A 87 10.16 -0.20 -4.71
N ARG A 88 9.06 0.39 -4.25
CA ARG A 88 9.05 1.23 -3.06
C ARG A 88 9.36 0.43 -1.79
N ILE A 89 8.77 -0.77 -1.66
CA ILE A 89 9.03 -1.67 -0.52
C ILE A 89 10.51 -2.07 -0.50
N GLN A 90 11.09 -2.47 -1.64
CA GLN A 90 12.51 -2.81 -1.72
C GLN A 90 13.41 -1.66 -1.27
N ARG A 91 13.17 -0.44 -1.79
CA ARG A 91 13.94 0.74 -1.36
C ARG A 91 13.82 1.01 0.15
N MET A 92 12.64 0.81 0.72
CA MET A 92 12.43 0.97 2.16
C MET A 92 13.18 -0.11 2.96
N GLN A 93 13.15 -1.37 2.52
CA GLN A 93 13.90 -2.46 3.14
C GLN A 93 15.40 -2.22 3.09
N ASP A 94 15.93 -1.81 1.93
CA ASP A 94 17.36 -1.47 1.79
C ASP A 94 17.77 -0.32 2.72
N ALA A 95 16.92 0.71 2.85
CA ALA A 95 17.18 1.83 3.75
C ALA A 95 17.19 1.39 5.23
N VAL A 96 16.26 0.53 5.65
CA VAL A 96 16.21 -0.03 7.01
C VAL A 96 17.45 -0.89 7.27
N THR A 97 17.77 -1.81 6.38
CA THR A 97 18.94 -2.70 6.52
C THR A 97 20.24 -1.88 6.62
N LYS A 98 20.38 -0.85 5.81
CA LYS A 98 21.54 0.05 5.85
C LYS A 98 21.61 0.79 7.20
N LYS A 99 20.49 1.31 7.70
CA LYS A 99 20.42 1.98 9.00
C LYS A 99 20.81 1.02 10.14
N ASP A 100 20.27 -0.20 10.13
CA ASP A 100 20.56 -1.20 11.15
C ASP A 100 22.05 -1.63 11.14
N SER A 101 22.63 -1.76 9.94
CA SER A 101 24.06 -2.08 9.79
C SER A 101 24.94 -0.96 10.33
N VAL A 102 24.62 0.30 10.07
CA VAL A 102 25.35 1.47 10.61
C VAL A 102 25.25 1.52 12.14
N THR A 103 24.04 1.30 12.67
CA THR A 103 23.80 1.25 14.12
C THR A 103 24.61 0.15 14.80
N LEU A 104 24.59 -1.06 14.24
CA LEU A 104 25.36 -2.20 14.77
C LEU A 104 26.88 -1.93 14.75
N ALA A 105 27.38 -1.39 13.65
CA ALA A 105 28.79 -1.04 13.53
C ALA A 105 29.22 0.04 14.55
N LEU A 106 28.35 1.03 14.80
CA LEU A 106 28.58 2.06 15.80
C LEU A 106 28.62 1.48 17.22
N VAL A 107 27.63 0.66 17.58
CA VAL A 107 27.56 0.00 18.90
C VAL A 107 28.79 -0.90 19.12
N THR A 108 29.18 -1.69 18.12
CA THR A 108 30.36 -2.57 18.20
C THR A 108 31.61 -1.74 18.36
N SER A 109 31.78 -0.63 17.65
CA SER A 109 32.95 0.26 17.82
C SER A 109 32.96 0.92 19.17
N LEU A 110 31.85 1.38 19.71
CA LEU A 110 31.72 2.00 21.03
C LEU A 110 32.06 0.96 22.14
N LYS A 111 31.45 -0.24 22.05
CA LYS A 111 31.75 -1.33 23.01
C LYS A 111 33.20 -1.78 22.97
N GLY A 112 33.80 -1.86 21.77
CA GLY A 112 35.23 -2.22 21.64
C GLY A 112 36.20 -1.20 22.26
N VAL A 113 35.86 0.09 22.26
CA VAL A 113 36.69 1.17 22.77
C VAL A 113 36.41 1.45 24.27
N LEU A 114 35.19 1.25 24.74
CA LEU A 114 34.72 1.54 26.10
C LEU A 114 34.67 0.31 27.01
N GLY A 115 34.67 -0.89 26.44
CA GLY A 115 34.47 -2.16 27.16
C GLY A 115 35.52 -2.52 28.23
N ASP A 116 36.66 -1.80 28.27
CA ASP A 116 37.69 -1.96 29.34
C ASP A 116 37.39 -1.06 30.56
N MET A 117 36.29 -0.28 30.53
CA MET A 117 35.90 0.58 31.64
C MET A 117 34.77 -0.10 32.43
N SER A 118 34.75 0.09 33.75
CA SER A 118 33.78 -0.58 34.63
C SER A 118 32.34 -0.37 34.10
N ASP A 119 31.63 -1.47 33.89
CA ASP A 119 30.25 -1.51 33.37
C ASP A 119 29.24 -0.67 34.20
N GLU A 120 29.62 -0.31 35.45
CA GLU A 120 28.77 0.51 36.33
C GLU A 120 28.74 1.98 35.97
N ASP A 121 29.73 2.50 35.24
CA ASP A 121 29.87 3.94 34.93
C ASP A 121 29.47 4.31 33.54
N ILE A 122 29.40 3.34 32.59
CA ILE A 122 29.09 3.59 31.17
C ILE A 122 28.16 2.52 30.62
N GLU A 123 27.02 2.92 30.10
CA GLU A 123 26.04 2.03 29.52
C GLU A 123 25.76 2.43 28.06
N ILE A 124 25.71 1.43 27.18
CA ILE A 124 25.39 1.64 25.74
C ILE A 124 24.10 0.90 25.42
N ASN A 125 23.05 1.67 25.12
CA ASN A 125 21.72 1.17 24.74
C ASN A 125 21.32 1.61 23.36
N VAL A 126 20.47 0.81 22.69
CA VAL A 126 19.88 1.15 21.40
C VAL A 126 18.37 1.12 21.52
N GLU A 127 17.74 2.27 21.30
CA GLU A 127 16.30 2.38 21.26
C GLU A 127 15.83 3.07 19.96
N LYS A 128 14.92 2.43 19.25
CA LYS A 128 14.31 2.96 18.00
C LYS A 128 15.34 3.44 16.96
N GLY A 129 16.51 2.74 16.90
CA GLY A 129 17.59 3.09 15.96
C GLY A 129 18.42 4.31 16.36
N VAL A 130 18.33 4.74 17.63
CA VAL A 130 19.21 5.73 18.25
C VAL A 130 20.11 5.03 19.25
N VAL A 131 21.41 5.35 19.20
CA VAL A 131 22.39 4.82 20.13
C VAL A 131 22.54 5.79 21.28
N TYR A 132 22.28 5.34 22.49
CA TYR A 132 22.44 6.07 23.74
C TYR A 132 23.72 5.63 24.43
N VAL A 133 24.55 6.58 24.80
CA VAL A 133 25.74 6.36 25.64
C VAL A 133 25.50 7.10 26.93
N SER A 134 25.14 6.38 27.98
CA SER A 134 24.92 6.92 29.33
C SER A 134 26.21 6.85 30.12
N ILE A 135 26.61 7.98 30.68
CA ILE A 135 27.84 8.10 31.48
C ILE A 135 27.44 8.63 32.86
N SER A 136 27.89 7.98 33.91
CA SER A 136 27.52 8.33 35.29
C SER A 136 28.01 9.74 35.67
N ASP A 137 27.18 10.46 36.44
CA ASP A 137 27.50 11.80 36.94
C ASP A 137 28.79 11.81 37.74
N LYS A 138 28.99 10.79 38.60
CA LYS A 138 30.20 10.65 39.45
C LYS A 138 31.48 10.53 38.64
N LEU A 139 31.41 9.93 37.47
CA LEU A 139 32.57 9.83 36.57
C LEU A 139 32.83 11.17 35.88
N LEU A 140 31.75 11.82 35.38
CA LEU A 140 31.86 13.03 34.55
C LEU A 140 32.20 14.28 35.36
N PHE A 141 31.54 14.51 36.50
CA PHE A 141 31.57 15.80 37.18
C PHE A 141 31.90 15.66 38.68
N ARG A 142 32.38 16.74 39.26
CA ARG A 142 32.42 16.88 40.74
C ARG A 142 31.00 17.19 41.21
N SER A 143 30.66 16.75 42.42
CA SER A 143 29.35 16.96 43.03
C SER A 143 28.92 18.44 42.98
N GLY A 144 27.71 18.69 42.50
CA GLY A 144 27.17 20.07 42.37
C GLY A 144 27.89 20.98 41.37
N SER A 145 28.72 20.44 40.49
CA SER A 145 29.55 21.19 39.54
C SER A 145 29.32 20.75 38.09
N TYR A 146 29.67 21.61 37.16
CA TYR A 146 29.80 21.33 35.72
C TYR A 146 31.24 21.20 35.26
N THR A 147 32.20 21.13 36.22
CA THR A 147 33.60 20.94 35.87
C THR A 147 33.89 19.48 35.59
N VAL A 148 34.33 19.17 34.38
CA VAL A 148 34.63 17.83 33.92
C VAL A 148 35.91 17.29 34.56
N THR A 149 35.90 16.03 35.03
CA THR A 149 37.05 15.39 35.65
C THR A 149 38.09 14.94 34.62
N SER A 150 39.34 14.70 35.04
CA SER A 150 40.36 14.17 34.13
C SER A 150 40.03 12.78 33.61
N ARG A 151 39.42 11.92 34.44
CA ARG A 151 38.96 10.59 34.03
C ARG A 151 37.84 10.66 33.00
N ALA A 152 36.91 11.62 33.15
CA ALA A 152 35.88 11.88 32.14
C ALA A 152 36.48 12.30 30.80
N LYS A 153 37.54 13.12 30.79
CA LYS A 153 38.21 13.50 29.54
C LYS A 153 38.77 12.30 28.78
N GLU A 154 39.31 11.27 29.49
CA GLU A 154 39.76 10.05 28.83
C GLU A 154 38.63 9.28 28.18
N VAL A 155 37.46 9.18 28.85
CA VAL A 155 36.23 8.55 28.27
C VAL A 155 35.75 9.32 27.08
N LEU A 156 35.61 10.64 27.22
CA LEU A 156 35.19 11.53 26.14
C LEU A 156 36.11 11.47 24.91
N GLY A 157 37.44 11.33 25.16
CA GLY A 157 38.42 11.11 24.08
C GLY A 157 38.18 9.84 23.29
N LYS A 158 37.85 8.74 23.99
CA LYS A 158 37.50 7.47 23.36
C LYS A 158 36.21 7.59 22.54
N VAL A 159 35.18 8.21 23.07
CA VAL A 159 33.92 8.50 22.32
C VAL A 159 34.18 9.39 21.09
N ALA A 160 34.99 10.45 21.30
CA ALA A 160 35.36 11.36 20.20
C ALA A 160 36.11 10.63 19.08
N ALA A 161 36.99 9.67 19.39
CA ALA A 161 37.67 8.89 18.35
C ALA A 161 36.71 8.07 17.50
N VAL A 162 35.67 7.44 18.11
CA VAL A 162 34.64 6.71 17.38
C VAL A 162 33.80 7.66 16.51
N VAL A 163 33.38 8.80 17.07
CA VAL A 163 32.55 9.78 16.36
C VAL A 163 33.32 10.43 15.21
N ASN A 164 34.61 10.73 15.37
CA ASN A 164 35.45 11.30 14.31
C ASN A 164 35.69 10.34 13.15
N ASN A 165 35.68 9.02 13.39
CA ASN A 165 35.75 8.00 12.36
C ASN A 165 34.43 7.83 11.58
N LYS A 166 33.37 8.55 11.98
CA LYS A 166 32.01 8.52 11.38
C LYS A 166 31.52 9.97 11.14
N PRO A 167 32.07 10.67 10.15
CA PRO A 167 31.83 12.11 9.95
C PRO A 167 30.37 12.43 9.62
N GLU A 168 29.61 11.46 9.14
CA GLU A 168 28.19 11.57 8.81
C GLU A 168 27.26 11.56 10.02
N LEU A 169 27.75 11.19 11.20
CA LEU A 169 26.94 11.13 12.42
C LEU A 169 26.80 12.50 13.07
N GLU A 170 25.57 12.88 13.34
CA GLU A 170 25.21 13.98 14.23
C GLU A 170 24.79 13.41 15.58
N PHE A 171 25.08 14.09 16.67
CA PHE A 171 24.70 13.62 18.00
C PHE A 171 24.38 14.77 18.96
N MET A 172 23.63 14.43 19.97
CA MET A 172 23.22 15.34 21.02
C MET A 172 23.89 14.92 22.33
N VAL A 173 24.43 15.87 23.05
CA VAL A 173 24.89 15.73 24.43
C VAL A 173 23.79 16.26 25.32
N GLU A 174 23.13 15.35 26.05
CA GLU A 174 22.06 15.69 26.97
C GLU A 174 22.59 15.60 28.42
N GLY A 175 22.52 16.70 29.14
CA GLY A 175 22.86 16.76 30.56
C GLY A 175 21.60 16.51 31.39
N HIS A 176 21.76 15.67 32.42
CA HIS A 176 20.71 15.38 33.41
C HIS A 176 21.14 15.88 34.78
N SER A 177 20.18 16.14 35.65
CA SER A 177 20.37 16.38 37.07
C SER A 177 19.41 15.48 37.86
N ASP A 178 19.67 15.34 39.15
CA ASP A 178 18.72 14.72 40.07
C ASP A 178 17.60 15.70 40.47
N ASN A 179 16.67 15.25 41.28
CA ASN A 179 15.58 16.05 41.80
C ASN A 179 15.94 16.92 43.02
N VAL A 180 17.20 16.91 43.45
CA VAL A 180 17.68 17.71 44.56
C VAL A 180 17.90 19.15 44.08
N PRO A 181 17.17 20.13 44.64
CA PRO A 181 17.34 21.53 44.22
C PRO A 181 18.77 22.02 44.47
N ILE A 182 19.38 22.59 43.45
CA ILE A 182 20.68 23.20 43.54
C ILE A 182 20.63 24.71 43.32
N LYS A 183 21.39 25.42 44.09
CA LYS A 183 21.65 26.84 43.88
C LYS A 183 23.09 27.12 44.34
N SER A 184 23.92 27.59 43.41
CA SER A 184 25.30 27.96 43.74
C SER A 184 25.71 29.14 42.86
N ASP A 185 26.91 29.68 43.07
CA ASP A 185 27.40 30.77 42.27
C ASP A 185 27.46 30.43 40.78
N GLY A 186 26.69 31.16 39.99
CA GLY A 186 26.55 30.92 38.55
C GLY A 186 25.61 29.76 38.15
N ILE A 187 24.87 29.10 39.10
CA ILE A 187 23.86 28.07 38.85
C ILE A 187 22.56 28.48 39.54
N VAL A 188 21.50 28.70 38.76
CA VAL A 188 20.22 29.16 39.29
C VAL A 188 19.37 28.01 39.79
N ASP A 189 19.34 26.92 39.04
CA ASP A 189 18.52 25.72 39.28
C ASP A 189 19.07 24.46 38.55
N ASN A 190 18.36 23.37 38.64
CA ASN A 190 18.73 22.11 37.97
C ASN A 190 18.67 22.18 36.44
N TRP A 191 17.85 23.05 35.87
CA TRP A 191 17.86 23.32 34.44
C TRP A 191 19.18 23.95 33.99
N ASP A 192 19.60 24.95 34.71
CA ASP A 192 20.87 25.68 34.44
C ASP A 192 22.07 24.73 34.62
N LEU A 193 22.09 23.89 35.66
CA LEU A 193 23.14 22.89 35.88
C LEU A 193 23.18 21.87 34.71
N SER A 194 22.07 21.31 34.30
CA SER A 194 22.03 20.31 33.24
C SER A 194 22.51 20.84 31.90
N VAL A 195 22.11 22.06 31.51
CA VAL A 195 22.58 22.71 30.28
C VAL A 195 24.07 23.04 30.35
N LYS A 196 24.57 23.56 31.49
CA LYS A 196 25.99 23.87 31.66
C LYS A 196 26.86 22.63 31.61
N ARG A 197 26.42 21.50 32.16
CA ARG A 197 27.06 20.18 32.06
C ARG A 197 27.18 19.72 30.62
N ALA A 198 26.07 19.73 29.88
CA ALA A 198 26.07 19.37 28.46
C ALA A 198 27.04 20.26 27.65
N THR A 199 26.96 21.57 27.87
CA THR A 199 27.82 22.55 27.19
C THR A 199 29.30 22.34 27.54
N ALA A 200 29.62 22.00 28.78
CA ALA A 200 31.01 21.73 29.21
C ALA A 200 31.58 20.50 28.47
N VAL A 201 30.80 19.43 28.32
CA VAL A 201 31.19 18.24 27.54
C VAL A 201 31.39 18.59 26.06
N VAL A 202 30.44 19.31 25.44
CA VAL A 202 30.53 19.71 24.03
C VAL A 202 31.79 20.54 23.76
N ARG A 203 32.13 21.47 24.68
CA ARG A 203 33.36 22.29 24.56
C ARG A 203 34.63 21.45 24.62
N ILE A 204 34.66 20.40 25.42
CA ILE A 204 35.83 19.48 25.50
C ILE A 204 35.91 18.66 24.20
N LEU A 205 34.79 18.12 23.70
CA LEU A 205 34.74 17.36 22.44
C LEU A 205 35.23 18.23 21.26
N GLU A 206 34.82 19.50 21.24
CA GLU A 206 35.27 20.48 20.23
C GLU A 206 36.76 20.81 20.36
N LYS A 207 37.18 21.34 21.54
CA LYS A 207 38.49 21.97 21.72
C LYS A 207 39.61 20.95 21.95
N ASP A 208 39.36 19.91 22.73
CA ASP A 208 40.38 18.94 23.11
C ASP A 208 40.47 17.76 22.10
N PHE A 209 39.33 17.45 21.41
CA PHE A 209 39.24 16.29 20.52
C PHE A 209 38.87 16.59 19.08
N GLY A 210 38.67 17.86 18.72
CA GLY A 210 38.47 18.27 17.33
C GLY A 210 37.16 17.84 16.69
N VAL A 211 36.10 17.56 17.48
CA VAL A 211 34.79 17.26 16.92
C VAL A 211 34.13 18.49 16.36
N ALA A 212 33.68 18.44 15.12
CA ALA A 212 33.10 19.60 14.43
C ALA A 212 31.81 20.10 15.14
N PRO A 213 31.69 21.39 15.47
CA PRO A 213 30.56 21.95 16.20
C PRO A 213 29.21 21.74 15.50
N ALA A 214 29.19 21.75 14.16
CA ALA A 214 27.99 21.54 13.36
C ALA A 214 27.32 20.17 13.55
N ARG A 215 28.06 19.23 14.12
CA ARG A 215 27.60 17.85 14.39
C ARG A 215 27.08 17.64 15.81
N MET A 216 27.19 18.66 16.65
CA MET A 216 26.90 18.55 18.07
C MET A 216 25.75 19.45 18.48
N THR A 217 24.83 18.93 19.27
CA THR A 217 23.82 19.71 19.97
C THR A 217 23.98 19.51 21.48
N ALA A 218 23.95 20.60 22.25
CA ALA A 218 23.90 20.53 23.70
C ALA A 218 22.48 20.74 24.20
N ALA A 219 21.96 19.84 25.02
CA ALA A 219 20.64 19.94 25.64
C ALA A 219 20.73 19.70 27.13
N GLY A 220 19.78 20.20 27.90
CA GLY A 220 19.65 19.95 29.31
C GLY A 220 18.28 19.45 29.67
N ARG A 221 18.24 18.53 30.64
CA ARG A 221 16.98 17.99 31.19
C ARG A 221 17.12 18.03 32.71
N SER A 222 16.16 18.69 33.37
CA SER A 222 16.27 18.92 34.81
C SER A 222 16.35 17.65 35.63
N TYR A 223 15.44 16.69 35.36
CA TYR A 223 15.42 15.35 35.96
C TYR A 223 14.46 14.44 35.20
#